data_d88b7bd0a25c02a9729bdfb7aefc363e
#
_entry.id   d88b7bd0a25c02a9729bdfb7aefc363e
#
_cell.length_a   1.000
_cell.length_b   1.000
_cell.length_c   1.000
_cell.angle_alpha   90.00
_cell.angle_beta   90.00
_cell.angle_gamma   90.00
#
_symmetry.space_group_name_H-M   'P 1'
#
loop_
_entity.id
_entity.type
_entity.pdbx_description
1 polymer ?
#
loop_
_entity_poly.entity_id
_entity_poly.type
_entity_poly.pdbx_seq_one_letter_code
_entity_poly.pdbx_strand_id
1 'polypeptide(L)'
;YAKLLAHRVREKLGATWGLSETGASGPTGNSYGDAPGHACIAVNGPRNAVITVETGSADREANMREFTRRALALLLECLQKI
;
A
#
# COMPACT_ATOMS: atom_id res chain seq x y z
N TYR A 1 6.03 -7.77 4.75
CA TYR A 1 6.43 -6.50 5.37
C TYR A 1 5.29 -5.46 5.43
N ALA A 2 4.56 -5.26 4.34
CA ALA A 2 3.45 -4.30 4.32
C ALA A 2 2.35 -4.65 5.33
N LYS A 3 2.02 -5.93 5.47
CA LYS A 3 1.04 -6.39 6.47
C LYS A 3 1.51 -6.11 7.89
N LEU A 4 2.78 -6.37 8.17
CA LEU A 4 3.35 -6.10 9.49
C LEU A 4 3.35 -4.61 9.79
N LEU A 5 3.71 -3.79 8.81
CA LEU A 5 3.73 -2.34 8.98
C LEU A 5 2.33 -1.78 9.26
N ALA A 6 1.32 -2.24 8.51
CA ALA A 6 -0.07 -1.82 8.72
C ALA A 6 -0.55 -2.18 10.12
N HIS A 7 -0.22 -3.39 10.59
CA HIS A 7 -0.58 -3.86 11.94
C HIS A 7 0.08 -3.00 13.02
N ARG A 8 1.38 -2.70 12.86
CA ARG A 8 2.12 -1.89 13.83
C ARG A 8 1.62 -0.46 13.91
N VAL A 9 1.28 0.14 12.77
CA VAL A 9 0.70 1.49 12.73
C VAL A 9 -0.64 1.51 13.45
N ARG A 10 -1.48 0.52 13.18
CA ARG A 10 -2.78 0.40 13.84
C ARG A 10 -2.63 0.29 15.35
N GLU A 11 -1.73 -0.59 15.84
CA GLU A 11 -1.51 -0.78 17.27
C GLU A 11 -0.96 0.48 17.93
N LYS A 12 0.04 1.10 17.31
CA LYS A 12 0.71 2.26 17.88
C LYS A 12 -0.23 3.46 18.04
N LEU A 13 -1.14 3.64 17.10
CA LEU A 13 -2.10 4.75 17.14
C LEU A 13 -3.38 4.40 17.88
N GLY A 14 -3.57 3.15 18.29
CA GLY A 14 -4.81 2.70 18.91
C GLY A 14 -5.99 2.77 17.95
N ALA A 15 -5.74 2.70 16.67
CA ALA A 15 -6.77 2.84 15.64
C ALA A 15 -7.47 1.51 15.36
N THR A 16 -8.71 1.58 14.84
CA THR A 16 -9.46 0.41 14.40
C THR A 16 -8.85 -0.16 13.10
N TRP A 17 -8.29 0.70 12.24
CA TRP A 17 -7.71 0.34 10.95
C TRP A 17 -6.28 0.84 10.82
N GLY A 18 -5.44 0.05 10.19
CA GLY A 18 -4.10 0.43 9.75
C GLY A 18 -3.95 0.25 8.26
N LEU A 19 -3.32 1.20 7.61
CA LEU A 19 -3.04 1.16 6.17
C LEU A 19 -1.55 1.42 5.95
N SER A 20 -0.92 0.62 5.10
CA SER A 20 0.49 0.84 4.73
C SER A 20 0.68 0.68 3.22
N GLU A 21 1.66 1.38 2.70
CA GLU A 21 2.10 1.26 1.32
C GLU A 21 3.62 1.29 1.30
N THR A 22 4.24 0.34 0.62
CA THR A 22 5.69 0.26 0.42
C THR A 22 5.98 -0.05 -1.04
N GLY A 23 7.00 0.60 -1.62
CA GLY A 23 7.31 0.32 -3.01
C GLY A 23 8.30 1.29 -3.61
N ALA A 24 8.36 1.29 -4.94
CA ALA A 24 9.25 2.12 -5.73
C ALA A 24 8.43 2.93 -6.73
N SER A 25 8.26 4.23 -6.47
CA SER A 25 7.48 5.09 -7.37
C SER A 25 8.26 5.50 -8.62
N GLY A 26 9.59 5.41 -8.59
CA GLY A 26 10.43 5.75 -9.72
C GLY A 26 11.17 7.08 -9.55
N PRO A 27 12.00 7.46 -10.54
CA PRO A 27 12.25 6.77 -11.80
C PRO A 27 13.14 5.52 -11.67
N THR A 28 13.79 5.32 -10.51
CA THR A 28 14.60 4.13 -10.24
C THR A 28 13.87 3.20 -9.30
N GLY A 29 14.32 1.95 -9.19
CA GLY A 29 13.81 1.00 -8.21
C GLY A 29 14.23 1.38 -6.79
N ASN A 30 13.74 0.64 -5.81
CA ASN A 30 14.11 0.86 -4.41
C ASN A 30 15.30 -0.02 -4.00
N SER A 31 15.74 0.13 -2.72
CA SER A 31 16.87 -0.62 -2.18
C SER A 31 16.62 -2.13 -2.05
N TYR A 32 15.38 -2.57 -2.19
CA TYR A 32 15.03 -3.99 -2.14
C TYR A 32 15.02 -4.65 -3.51
N GLY A 33 15.39 -3.93 -4.57
CA GLY A 33 15.45 -4.46 -5.92
C GLY A 33 14.12 -4.44 -6.67
N ASP A 34 13.10 -3.79 -6.14
CA ASP A 34 11.81 -3.66 -6.83
C ASP A 34 11.93 -2.72 -8.04
N ALA A 35 11.26 -3.08 -9.13
CA ALA A 35 11.20 -2.24 -10.31
C ALA A 35 10.39 -0.95 -10.05
N PRO A 36 10.66 0.14 -10.78
CA PRO A 36 9.81 1.32 -10.69
C PRO A 36 8.34 0.97 -10.99
N GLY A 37 7.41 1.53 -10.23
CA GLY A 37 5.99 1.24 -10.38
C GLY A 37 5.49 0.08 -9.54
N HIS A 38 6.38 -0.59 -8.78
CA HIS A 38 6.00 -1.67 -7.86
C HIS A 38 5.58 -1.10 -6.52
N ALA A 39 4.49 -1.60 -5.96
CA ALA A 39 4.06 -1.26 -4.60
C ALA A 39 3.30 -2.42 -3.96
N CYS A 40 3.48 -2.57 -2.65
CA CYS A 40 2.66 -3.46 -1.83
C CYS A 40 1.81 -2.59 -0.90
N ILE A 41 0.50 -2.83 -0.89
CA ILE A 41 -0.45 -2.07 -0.08
C ILE A 41 -1.18 -3.05 0.82
N ALA A 42 -1.25 -2.74 2.10
CA ALA A 42 -1.90 -3.61 3.07
C ALA A 42 -2.86 -2.84 3.97
N VAL A 43 -3.97 -3.49 4.32
CA VAL A 43 -4.95 -2.99 5.27
C VAL A 43 -5.01 -3.98 6.43
N ASN A 44 -4.98 -3.48 7.66
CA ASN A 44 -5.13 -4.27 8.88
C ASN A 44 -6.28 -3.71 9.71
N GLY A 45 -7.14 -4.57 10.21
CA GLY A 45 -8.30 -4.16 11.00
C GLY A 45 -9.27 -5.30 11.18
N PRO A 46 -10.57 -5.00 11.30
CA PRO A 46 -11.60 -6.03 11.34
C PRO A 46 -11.58 -6.92 10.10
N ARG A 47 -11.04 -6.40 8.99
CA ARG A 47 -10.75 -7.18 7.79
C ARG A 47 -9.34 -6.83 7.31
N ASN A 48 -8.57 -7.86 6.95
CA ASN A 48 -7.20 -7.69 6.47
C ASN A 48 -7.13 -7.94 4.97
N ALA A 49 -6.31 -7.17 4.27
CA ALA A 49 -6.07 -7.35 2.85
C ALA A 49 -4.67 -6.86 2.48
N VAL A 50 -4.11 -7.45 1.43
CA VAL A 50 -2.85 -7.01 0.86
C VAL A 50 -2.94 -7.15 -0.66
N ILE A 51 -2.44 -6.15 -1.38
CA ILE A 51 -2.33 -6.20 -2.83
C ILE A 51 -0.93 -5.77 -3.26
N THR A 52 -0.52 -6.25 -4.44
CA THR A 52 0.70 -5.80 -5.09
C THR A 52 0.30 -5.05 -6.36
N VAL A 53 0.87 -3.88 -6.56
CA VAL A 53 0.60 -3.02 -7.71
C VAL A 53 1.86 -2.92 -8.57
N GLU A 54 1.70 -3.14 -9.87
CA GLU A 54 2.77 -3.00 -10.85
C GLU A 54 2.26 -2.10 -11.97
N THR A 55 2.70 -0.85 -12.01
CA THR A 55 2.24 0.09 -13.04
C THR A 55 3.01 -0.07 -14.35
N GLY A 56 4.21 -0.62 -14.30
CA GLY A 56 5.08 -0.72 -15.46
C GLY A 56 5.67 0.61 -15.91
N SER A 57 5.50 1.66 -15.11
CA SER A 57 5.96 3.01 -15.43
C SER A 57 7.05 3.46 -14.48
N ALA A 58 7.97 4.29 -14.97
CA ALA A 58 8.97 4.94 -14.14
C ALA A 58 8.61 6.39 -13.80
N ASP A 59 7.42 6.85 -14.16
CA ASP A 59 6.93 8.20 -13.85
C ASP A 59 6.53 8.27 -12.38
N ARG A 60 7.35 8.92 -11.57
CA ARG A 60 7.17 8.99 -10.11
C ARG A 60 5.82 9.61 -9.74
N GLU A 61 5.45 10.71 -10.36
CA GLU A 61 4.22 11.42 -10.01
C GLU A 61 2.98 10.58 -10.35
N ALA A 62 2.96 9.99 -11.55
CA ALA A 62 1.86 9.12 -11.96
C ALA A 62 1.75 7.90 -11.05
N ASN A 63 2.89 7.30 -10.66
CA ASN A 63 2.92 6.14 -9.77
C ASN A 63 2.40 6.49 -8.38
N MET A 64 2.79 7.65 -7.83
CA MET A 64 2.30 8.08 -6.52
C MET A 64 0.79 8.27 -6.52
N ARG A 65 0.23 8.84 -7.59
CA ARG A 65 -1.22 8.98 -7.72
C ARG A 65 -1.92 7.63 -7.82
N GLU A 66 -1.37 6.71 -8.60
CA GLU A 66 -1.94 5.37 -8.75
C GLU A 66 -1.87 4.57 -7.44
N PHE A 67 -0.75 4.65 -6.73
CA PHE A 67 -0.62 3.97 -5.43
C PHE A 67 -1.64 4.49 -4.43
N THR A 68 -1.82 5.81 -4.35
CA THR A 68 -2.83 6.43 -3.47
C THR A 68 -4.24 5.98 -3.84
N ARG A 69 -4.57 5.99 -5.13
CA ARG A 69 -5.88 5.56 -5.61
C ARG A 69 -6.16 4.10 -5.24
N ARG A 70 -5.18 3.23 -5.42
CA ARG A 70 -5.32 1.80 -5.12
C ARG A 70 -5.42 1.55 -3.61
N ALA A 71 -4.67 2.32 -2.81
CA ALA A 71 -4.74 2.21 -1.35
C ALA A 71 -6.13 2.60 -0.82
N LEU A 72 -6.68 3.70 -1.31
CA LEU A 72 -8.02 4.14 -0.92
C LEU A 72 -9.11 3.16 -1.39
N ALA A 73 -8.97 2.63 -2.59
CA ALA A 73 -9.90 1.63 -3.11
C ALA A 73 -9.89 0.35 -2.27
N LEU A 74 -8.71 -0.11 -1.87
CA LEU A 74 -8.58 -1.30 -1.03
C LEU A 74 -9.21 -1.08 0.34
N LEU A 75 -8.96 0.07 0.96
CA LEU A 75 -9.55 0.40 2.26
C LEU A 75 -11.07 0.45 2.17
N LEU A 76 -11.61 1.10 1.12
CA LEU A 76 -13.05 1.18 0.92
C LEU A 76 -13.66 -0.22 0.76
N GLU A 77 -13.01 -1.08 -0.01
CA GLU A 77 -13.45 -2.47 -0.19
C GLU A 77 -13.51 -3.21 1.15
N CYS A 78 -12.49 -3.05 2.00
CA CYS A 78 -12.48 -3.66 3.33
C CYS A 78 -13.61 -3.14 4.21
N LEU A 79 -13.88 -1.83 4.16
CA LEU A 79 -14.97 -1.22 4.93
C LEU A 79 -16.35 -1.73 4.49
N GLN A 80 -16.54 -1.96 3.20
CA GLN A 80 -17.83 -2.42 2.66
C GLN A 80 -18.12 -3.88 2.98
N LYS A 81 -17.10 -4.67 3.33
CA LYS A 81 -17.24 -6.10 3.58
C LYS A 81 -17.31 -6.49 5.05
N ILE A 82 -17.43 -5.52 5.90
CA ILE A 82 -17.58 -5.78 7.34
C ILE A 82 -19.00 -6.27 7.64
#